data_c731d914ab86e3feb5bfcef298daebb2
#
_entry.id   c731d914ab86e3feb5bfcef298daebb2
#
_cell.length_a   1.000
_cell.length_b   1.000
_cell.length_c   1.000
_cell.angle_alpha   90.00
_cell.angle_beta   90.00
_cell.angle_gamma   90.00
#
_symmetry.space_group_name_H-M   'P 1'
#
loop_
_entity.id
_entity.type
_entity.pdbx_description
1 polymer ?
#
loop_
_entity_poly.entity_id
_entity_poly.type
_entity_poly.pdbx_seq_one_letter_code
_entity_poly.pdbx_strand_id
1 'polypeptide(L)'
;VEVQETGVQTDRIVTIPNIISFIRLLGVPLFLWLILVPEADEWALVVLVLAGISDWLDGKIARATGQISKLGQVLDPMADRLYILAALIGLAVREIIPWWLVIVLIARDLVLLLMLPPLKKRGLVGLPVHFLGKAATFCLLYAFPLLLLGDVEGWVGTTAQVFGWAFAIWGTALYWYAALLYLEQARRVIRALPT
;
A
#
# COMPACT_ATOMS: atom_id res chain seq x y z
N VAL A 1 -0.42 29.97 15.19
CA VAL A 1 1.04 29.76 15.09
C VAL A 1 1.23 28.25 15.15
N GLU A 2 1.23 27.62 13.99
CA GLU A 2 1.50 26.19 13.81
C GLU A 2 3.02 26.03 13.88
N VAL A 3 3.48 25.37 14.94
CA VAL A 3 4.88 24.94 15.06
C VAL A 3 5.04 23.81 14.05
N GLN A 4 5.59 24.13 12.88
CA GLN A 4 6.17 23.11 11.99
C GLN A 4 7.32 22.49 12.77
N GLU A 5 7.13 21.27 13.26
CA GLU A 5 8.21 20.39 13.67
C GLU A 5 9.09 20.15 12.43
N THR A 6 10.11 20.96 12.28
CA THR A 6 11.21 20.72 11.35
C THR A 6 12.02 19.55 11.87
N GLY A 7 11.53 18.34 11.59
CA GLY A 7 12.33 17.14 11.77
C GLY A 7 13.63 17.32 10.99
N VAL A 8 14.76 17.20 11.68
CA VAL A 8 16.10 17.32 11.09
C VAL A 8 16.23 16.30 9.96
N GLN A 9 16.10 16.79 8.71
CA GLN A 9 16.30 15.96 7.52
C GLN A 9 17.79 15.67 7.39
N THR A 10 18.19 14.44 7.64
CA THR A 10 19.57 14.01 7.44
C THR A 10 19.74 13.51 6.01
N ASP A 11 20.75 14.03 5.30
CA ASP A 11 21.17 13.51 3.98
C ASP A 11 21.95 12.17 4.10
N ARG A 12 21.95 11.55 5.28
CA ARG A 12 22.61 10.26 5.48
C ARG A 12 21.82 9.16 4.80
N ILE A 13 22.46 8.50 3.83
CA ILE A 13 21.89 7.38 3.09
C ILE A 13 21.75 6.15 3.98
N VAL A 14 22.73 5.91 4.85
CA VAL A 14 22.75 4.75 5.76
C VAL A 14 22.17 5.16 7.12
N THR A 15 20.88 4.92 7.30
CA THR A 15 20.15 5.06 8.55
C THR A 15 19.45 3.74 8.89
N ILE A 16 19.17 3.50 10.17
CA ILE A 16 18.47 2.27 10.59
C ILE A 16 17.12 2.10 9.85
N PRO A 17 16.26 3.13 9.74
CA PRO A 17 15.03 3.02 8.96
C PRO A 17 15.27 2.65 7.50
N ASN A 18 16.24 3.26 6.82
CA ASN A 18 16.53 2.96 5.41
C ASN A 18 17.00 1.52 5.19
N ILE A 19 17.79 0.97 6.13
CA ILE A 19 18.20 -0.44 6.06
C ILE A 19 16.99 -1.35 6.17
N ILE A 20 16.06 -1.07 7.09
CA ILE A 20 14.83 -1.85 7.25
C ILE A 20 13.98 -1.77 5.97
N SER A 21 13.79 -0.58 5.41
CA SER A 21 13.04 -0.39 4.15
C SER A 21 13.71 -1.13 2.97
N PHE A 22 15.05 -1.15 2.92
CA PHE A 22 15.79 -1.88 1.89
C PHE A 22 15.66 -3.41 2.04
N ILE A 23 15.74 -3.94 3.26
CA ILE A 23 15.50 -5.36 3.56
C ILE A 23 14.07 -5.73 3.18
N ARG A 24 13.09 -4.88 3.49
CA ARG A 24 11.71 -5.06 3.07
C ARG A 24 11.60 -5.13 1.55
N LEU A 25 12.25 -4.25 0.82
CA LEU A 25 12.25 -4.26 -0.65
C LEU A 25 12.80 -5.57 -1.21
N LEU A 26 13.85 -6.14 -0.61
CA LEU A 26 14.38 -7.45 -0.96
C LEU A 26 13.40 -8.60 -0.61
N GLY A 27 12.51 -8.40 0.32
CA GLY A 27 11.45 -9.35 0.64
C GLY A 27 10.39 -9.50 -0.46
N VAL A 28 10.23 -8.52 -1.36
CA VAL A 28 9.26 -8.60 -2.47
C VAL A 28 9.57 -9.77 -3.42
N PRO A 29 10.77 -9.89 -3.99
CA PRO A 29 11.10 -11.03 -4.84
C PRO A 29 11.10 -12.36 -4.06
N LEU A 30 11.47 -12.36 -2.78
CA LEU A 30 11.38 -13.54 -1.93
C LEU A 30 9.92 -13.99 -1.77
N PHE A 31 9.01 -13.06 -1.50
CA PHE A 31 7.58 -13.34 -1.40
C PHE A 31 7.05 -13.94 -2.71
N LEU A 32 7.35 -13.31 -3.86
CA LEU A 32 6.93 -13.82 -5.17
C LEU A 32 7.50 -15.22 -5.46
N TRP A 33 8.73 -15.46 -5.11
CA TRP A 33 9.33 -16.79 -5.27
C TRP A 33 8.63 -17.83 -4.40
N LEU A 34 8.36 -17.51 -3.12
CA LEU A 34 7.69 -18.42 -2.19
C LEU A 34 6.27 -18.77 -2.63
N ILE A 35 5.51 -17.81 -3.14
CA ILE A 35 4.12 -18.03 -3.53
C ILE A 35 4.00 -18.71 -4.90
N LEU A 36 4.94 -18.49 -5.83
CA LEU A 36 4.81 -18.94 -7.23
C LEU A 36 5.58 -20.22 -7.52
N VAL A 37 6.65 -20.54 -6.80
CA VAL A 37 7.53 -21.67 -7.15
C VAL A 37 7.31 -22.86 -6.22
N PRO A 38 7.61 -22.78 -4.89
CA PRO A 38 7.35 -23.89 -3.99
C PRO A 38 5.90 -23.95 -3.49
N GLU A 39 5.07 -22.94 -3.80
CA GLU A 39 3.71 -22.77 -3.28
C GLU A 39 3.67 -22.85 -1.75
N ALA A 40 4.70 -22.29 -1.10
CA ALA A 40 4.90 -22.30 0.34
C ALA A 40 4.13 -21.15 1.00
N ASP A 41 2.81 -21.23 1.02
CA ASP A 41 1.89 -20.18 1.46
C ASP A 41 2.13 -19.74 2.90
N GLU A 42 2.49 -20.65 3.78
CA GLU A 42 2.84 -20.34 5.18
C GLU A 42 4.04 -19.38 5.26
N TRP A 43 5.09 -19.65 4.47
CA TRP A 43 6.28 -18.80 4.44
C TRP A 43 6.04 -17.50 3.69
N ALA A 44 5.24 -17.53 2.62
CA ALA A 44 4.82 -16.31 1.93
C ALA A 44 4.00 -15.41 2.87
N LEU A 45 3.10 -15.98 3.67
CA LEU A 45 2.34 -15.27 4.69
C LEU A 45 3.25 -14.66 5.76
N VAL A 46 4.22 -15.42 6.25
CA VAL A 46 5.21 -14.91 7.23
C VAL A 46 5.97 -13.71 6.66
N VAL A 47 6.45 -13.79 5.42
CA VAL A 47 7.15 -12.67 4.75
C VAL A 47 6.24 -11.44 4.64
N LEU A 48 4.98 -11.61 4.26
CA LEU A 48 4.01 -10.52 4.13
C LEU A 48 3.71 -9.85 5.47
N VAL A 49 3.52 -10.64 6.53
CA VAL A 49 3.30 -10.14 7.89
C VAL A 49 4.52 -9.40 8.42
N LEU A 50 5.73 -9.96 8.23
CA LEU A 50 6.97 -9.32 8.63
C LEU A 50 7.22 -8.02 7.87
N ALA A 51 6.85 -7.94 6.60
CA ALA A 51 6.90 -6.70 5.83
C ALA A 51 6.02 -5.61 6.44
N GLY A 52 4.77 -5.95 6.80
CA GLY A 52 3.84 -5.00 7.45
C GLY A 52 4.33 -4.54 8.84
N ILE A 53 4.87 -5.47 9.64
CA ILE A 53 5.43 -5.14 10.96
C ILE A 53 6.67 -4.23 10.81
N SER A 54 7.55 -4.52 9.85
CA SER A 54 8.76 -3.73 9.62
C SER A 54 8.43 -2.30 9.16
N ASP A 55 7.39 -2.10 8.36
CA ASP A 55 6.90 -0.77 7.96
C ASP A 55 6.43 0.06 9.16
N TRP A 56 5.66 -0.55 10.05
CA TRP A 56 5.25 0.13 11.27
C TRP A 56 6.44 0.47 12.16
N LEU A 57 7.43 -0.44 12.26
CA LEU A 57 8.58 -0.32 13.11
C LEU A 57 9.55 0.76 12.63
N ASP A 58 9.90 0.78 11.33
CA ASP A 58 10.81 1.78 10.77
C ASP A 58 10.24 3.19 10.85
N GLY A 59 8.93 3.36 10.59
CA GLY A 59 8.24 4.61 10.79
C GLY A 59 8.24 5.09 12.26
N LYS A 60 8.13 4.16 13.22
CA LYS A 60 8.22 4.48 14.64
C LYS A 60 9.64 4.85 15.06
N ILE A 61 10.64 4.10 14.60
CA ILE A 61 12.05 4.37 14.86
C ILE A 61 12.47 5.71 14.24
N ALA A 62 12.10 5.98 12.99
CA ALA A 62 12.43 7.23 12.30
C ALA A 62 11.92 8.46 13.07
N ARG A 63 10.69 8.40 13.58
CA ARG A 63 10.11 9.47 14.41
C ARG A 63 10.77 9.58 15.78
N ALA A 64 11.08 8.46 16.42
CA ALA A 64 11.70 8.46 17.76
C ALA A 64 13.17 8.92 17.75
N THR A 65 13.90 8.62 16.65
CA THR A 65 15.35 8.95 16.54
C THR A 65 15.61 10.23 15.75
N GLY A 66 14.59 10.85 15.16
CA GLY A 66 14.75 12.01 14.28
C GLY A 66 15.52 11.70 12.99
N GLN A 67 15.70 10.43 12.62
CA GLN A 67 16.45 9.98 11.44
C GLN A 67 15.51 9.90 10.21
N ILE A 68 14.89 11.01 9.86
CA ILE A 68 14.06 11.11 8.66
C ILE A 68 14.97 11.44 7.49
N SER A 69 15.17 10.49 6.58
CA SER A 69 16.01 10.69 5.38
C SER A 69 15.14 10.93 4.15
N LYS A 70 15.67 11.70 3.19
CA LYS A 70 15.01 11.91 1.88
C LYS A 70 14.85 10.60 1.12
N LEU A 71 15.82 9.69 1.27
CA LEU A 71 15.80 8.38 0.62
C LEU A 71 14.68 7.50 1.20
N GLY A 72 14.53 7.44 2.54
CA GLY A 72 13.48 6.70 3.21
C GLY A 72 12.09 7.16 2.80
N GLN A 73 11.87 8.47 2.72
CA GLN A 73 10.58 9.05 2.27
C GLN A 73 10.15 8.60 0.86
N VAL A 74 11.10 8.14 0.02
CA VAL A 74 10.83 7.58 -1.31
C VAL A 74 10.76 6.07 -1.27
N LEU A 75 11.67 5.42 -0.52
CA LEU A 75 11.74 3.95 -0.45
C LEU A 75 10.51 3.33 0.20
N ASP A 76 10.00 3.94 1.29
CA ASP A 76 8.87 3.40 2.04
C ASP A 76 7.60 3.30 1.17
N PRO A 77 7.12 4.39 0.53
CA PRO A 77 5.96 4.29 -0.37
C PRO A 77 6.18 3.38 -1.57
N MET A 78 7.43 3.27 -2.06
CA MET A 78 7.75 2.36 -3.17
C MET A 78 7.68 0.90 -2.73
N ALA A 79 8.28 0.56 -1.59
CA ALA A 79 8.25 -0.80 -1.07
C ALA A 79 6.81 -1.26 -0.80
N ASP A 80 5.99 -0.42 -0.16
CA ASP A 80 4.58 -0.74 0.10
C ASP A 80 3.80 -1.02 -1.18
N ARG A 81 3.95 -0.18 -2.19
CA ARG A 81 3.27 -0.39 -3.48
C ARG A 81 3.75 -1.65 -4.19
N LEU A 82 5.04 -1.95 -4.11
CA LEU A 82 5.60 -3.17 -4.70
C LEU A 82 5.09 -4.42 -3.98
N TYR A 83 4.93 -4.39 -2.64
CA TYR A 83 4.33 -5.51 -1.91
C TYR A 83 2.86 -5.71 -2.26
N ILE A 84 2.07 -4.64 -2.32
CA ILE A 84 0.66 -4.73 -2.72
C ILE A 84 0.56 -5.31 -4.14
N LEU A 85 1.37 -4.82 -5.08
CA LEU A 85 1.39 -5.31 -6.45
C LEU A 85 1.84 -6.79 -6.52
N ALA A 86 2.89 -7.15 -5.79
CA ALA A 86 3.39 -8.52 -5.73
C ALA A 86 2.34 -9.47 -5.13
N ALA A 87 1.66 -9.06 -4.04
CA ALA A 87 0.59 -9.84 -3.44
C ALA A 87 -0.57 -10.03 -4.42
N LEU A 88 -1.01 -8.96 -5.08
CA LEU A 88 -2.08 -9.03 -6.10
C LEU A 88 -1.72 -9.98 -7.25
N ILE A 89 -0.52 -9.85 -7.80
CA ILE A 89 -0.07 -10.68 -8.92
C ILE A 89 0.10 -12.13 -8.45
N GLY A 90 0.77 -12.37 -7.32
CA GLY A 90 0.99 -13.70 -6.77
C GLY A 90 -0.30 -14.45 -6.50
N LEU A 91 -1.27 -13.80 -5.83
CA LEU A 91 -2.58 -14.38 -5.55
C LEU A 91 -3.41 -14.62 -6.83
N ALA A 92 -3.30 -13.73 -7.83
CA ALA A 92 -4.02 -13.89 -9.09
C ALA A 92 -3.44 -15.01 -9.96
N VAL A 93 -2.13 -15.16 -10.01
CA VAL A 93 -1.45 -16.26 -10.75
C VAL A 93 -1.80 -17.61 -10.11
N ARG A 94 -1.95 -17.65 -8.77
CA ARG A 94 -2.40 -18.82 -8.00
C ARG A 94 -3.93 -19.05 -8.07
N GLU A 95 -4.66 -18.21 -8.82
CA GLU A 95 -6.13 -18.27 -8.92
C GLU A 95 -6.88 -18.09 -7.58
N ILE A 96 -6.20 -17.66 -6.51
CA ILE A 96 -6.79 -17.35 -5.19
C ILE A 96 -7.71 -16.14 -5.30
N ILE A 97 -7.33 -15.15 -6.11
CA ILE A 97 -8.17 -14.01 -6.46
C ILE A 97 -8.36 -13.91 -7.98
N PRO A 98 -9.54 -13.45 -8.44
CA PRO A 98 -9.78 -13.29 -9.87
C PRO A 98 -9.04 -12.06 -10.43
N TRP A 99 -8.59 -12.14 -11.67
CA TRP A 99 -7.89 -11.07 -12.37
C TRP A 99 -8.67 -9.74 -12.46
N TRP A 100 -10.00 -9.79 -12.46
CA TRP A 100 -10.80 -8.57 -12.48
C TRP A 100 -10.53 -7.70 -11.23
N LEU A 101 -10.30 -8.30 -10.06
CA LEU A 101 -9.99 -7.58 -8.83
C LEU A 101 -8.64 -6.85 -8.95
N VAL A 102 -7.64 -7.51 -9.51
CA VAL A 102 -6.32 -6.92 -9.80
C VAL A 102 -6.46 -5.71 -10.73
N ILE A 103 -7.20 -5.90 -11.83
CA ILE A 103 -7.42 -4.84 -12.83
C ILE A 103 -8.12 -3.64 -12.20
N VAL A 104 -9.16 -3.86 -11.40
CA VAL A 104 -9.92 -2.81 -10.73
C VAL A 104 -9.06 -2.01 -9.77
N LEU A 105 -8.19 -2.66 -8.99
CA LEU A 105 -7.30 -1.98 -8.05
C LEU A 105 -6.20 -1.19 -8.77
N ILE A 106 -5.57 -1.76 -9.78
CA ILE A 106 -4.54 -1.09 -10.58
C ILE A 106 -5.13 0.07 -11.39
N ALA A 107 -6.31 -0.12 -11.99
CA ALA A 107 -6.98 0.93 -12.75
C ALA A 107 -7.25 2.18 -11.90
N ARG A 108 -7.65 2.00 -10.65
CA ARG A 108 -7.84 3.11 -9.72
C ARG A 108 -6.54 3.89 -9.48
N ASP A 109 -5.43 3.19 -9.22
CA ASP A 109 -4.15 3.85 -9.01
C ASP A 109 -3.67 4.59 -10.27
N LEU A 110 -3.89 4.02 -11.44
CA LEU A 110 -3.59 4.65 -12.71
C LEU A 110 -4.42 5.92 -12.93
N VAL A 111 -5.72 5.88 -12.63
CA VAL A 111 -6.61 7.04 -12.73
C VAL A 111 -6.11 8.19 -11.86
N LEU A 112 -5.71 7.92 -10.63
CA LEU A 112 -5.16 8.96 -9.74
C LEU A 112 -3.80 9.45 -10.21
N LEU A 113 -2.94 8.57 -10.72
CA LEU A 113 -1.63 8.94 -11.26
C LEU A 113 -1.78 9.89 -12.47
N LEU A 114 -2.73 9.62 -13.36
CA LEU A 114 -3.03 10.47 -14.53
C LEU A 114 -3.58 11.85 -14.14
N MET A 115 -4.15 11.99 -12.95
CA MET A 115 -4.65 13.27 -12.42
C MET A 115 -3.55 14.15 -11.81
N LEU A 116 -2.39 13.59 -11.45
CA LEU A 116 -1.31 14.36 -10.83
C LEU A 116 -0.70 15.44 -11.74
N PRO A 117 -0.41 15.20 -13.05
CA PRO A 117 0.18 16.20 -13.91
C PRO A 117 -0.65 17.49 -14.07
N PRO A 118 -1.98 17.43 -14.33
CA PRO A 118 -2.79 18.64 -14.43
C PRO A 118 -2.91 19.42 -13.11
N LEU A 119 -2.88 18.75 -11.96
CA LEU A 119 -2.87 19.41 -10.65
C LEU A 119 -1.53 20.11 -10.39
N LYS A 120 -0.39 19.44 -10.67
CA LYS A 120 0.94 20.02 -10.50
C LYS A 120 1.16 21.25 -11.38
N LYS A 121 0.67 21.24 -12.63
CA LYS A 121 0.76 22.41 -13.54
C LYS A 121 0.05 23.65 -13.00
N ARG A 122 -0.90 23.50 -12.10
CA ARG A 122 -1.67 24.58 -11.46
C ARG A 122 -1.16 24.91 -10.05
N GLY A 123 0.04 24.45 -9.67
CA GLY A 123 0.64 24.73 -8.36
C GLY A 123 0.01 23.99 -7.18
N LEU A 124 -0.88 23.04 -7.44
CA LEU A 124 -1.54 22.24 -6.40
C LEU A 124 -0.66 21.04 -6.05
N VAL A 125 0.04 21.14 -4.94
CA VAL A 125 0.87 20.06 -4.41
C VAL A 125 0.04 19.22 -3.44
N GLY A 126 -0.72 18.27 -4.02
CA GLY A 126 -1.50 17.28 -3.26
C GLY A 126 -2.80 17.84 -2.64
N LEU A 127 -3.88 17.11 -2.82
CA LEU A 127 -5.12 17.33 -2.08
C LEU A 127 -5.07 16.50 -0.79
N PRO A 128 -5.70 16.96 0.30
CA PRO A 128 -5.70 16.22 1.56
C PRO A 128 -6.28 14.83 1.37
N VAL A 129 -5.57 13.82 1.87
CA VAL A 129 -5.99 12.42 1.78
C VAL A 129 -7.20 12.20 2.67
N HIS A 130 -8.32 11.77 2.09
CA HIS A 130 -9.50 11.42 2.87
C HIS A 130 -9.22 10.23 3.80
N PHE A 131 -9.79 10.26 5.00
CA PHE A 131 -9.75 9.14 5.96
C PHE A 131 -10.21 7.82 5.33
N LEU A 132 -11.16 7.88 4.40
CA LEU A 132 -11.66 6.72 3.65
C LEU A 132 -10.58 6.01 2.83
N GLY A 133 -9.60 6.74 2.28
CA GLY A 133 -8.46 6.13 1.58
C GLY A 133 -7.58 5.31 2.52
N LYS A 134 -7.39 5.78 3.76
CA LYS A 134 -6.66 5.03 4.79
C LYS A 134 -7.42 3.78 5.23
N ALA A 135 -8.73 3.89 5.43
CA ALA A 135 -9.59 2.75 5.75
C ALA A 135 -9.58 1.69 4.63
N ALA A 136 -9.61 2.12 3.38
CA ALA A 136 -9.54 1.22 2.22
C ALA A 136 -8.22 0.45 2.16
N THR A 137 -7.08 1.13 2.31
CA THR A 137 -5.75 0.47 2.34
C THR A 137 -5.63 -0.47 3.52
N PHE A 138 -6.17 -0.11 4.68
CA PHE A 138 -6.23 -0.98 5.84
C PHE A 138 -7.03 -2.27 5.56
N CYS A 139 -8.22 -2.16 4.96
CA CYS A 139 -9.00 -3.34 4.57
C CYS A 139 -8.22 -4.24 3.61
N LEU A 140 -7.58 -3.68 2.58
CA LEU A 140 -6.82 -4.46 1.61
C LEU A 140 -5.57 -5.11 2.22
N LEU A 141 -4.91 -4.44 3.17
CA LEU A 141 -3.76 -4.98 3.90
C LEU A 141 -4.12 -6.27 4.66
N TYR A 142 -5.32 -6.33 5.24
CA TYR A 142 -5.81 -7.54 5.91
C TYR A 142 -6.41 -8.57 4.96
N ALA A 143 -6.99 -8.12 3.84
CA ALA A 143 -7.61 -8.99 2.86
C ALA A 143 -6.62 -10.02 2.29
N PHE A 144 -5.43 -9.58 1.87
CA PHE A 144 -4.47 -10.45 1.19
C PHE A 144 -3.91 -11.57 2.07
N PRO A 145 -3.43 -11.32 3.30
CA PRO A 145 -3.04 -12.40 4.20
C PRO A 145 -4.17 -13.37 4.53
N LEU A 146 -5.40 -12.86 4.70
CA LEU A 146 -6.56 -13.70 4.99
C LEU A 146 -6.95 -14.56 3.78
N LEU A 147 -6.89 -14.03 2.57
CA LEU A 147 -7.17 -14.80 1.35
C LEU A 147 -6.11 -15.88 1.12
N LEU A 148 -4.85 -15.58 1.39
CA LEU A 148 -3.77 -16.57 1.33
C LEU A 148 -3.95 -17.67 2.40
N LEU A 149 -4.32 -17.29 3.64
CA LEU A 149 -4.66 -18.24 4.70
C LEU A 149 -5.91 -19.06 4.37
N GLY A 150 -6.79 -18.50 3.53
CA GLY A 150 -8.02 -19.14 3.08
C GLY A 150 -7.80 -20.38 2.21
N ASP A 151 -6.60 -20.55 1.66
CA ASP A 151 -6.21 -21.74 0.87
C ASP A 151 -5.86 -22.96 1.74
N VAL A 152 -5.72 -22.76 3.06
CA VAL A 152 -5.48 -23.85 4.02
C VAL A 152 -6.76 -24.64 4.27
N GLU A 153 -6.67 -25.97 4.25
CA GLU A 153 -7.82 -26.84 4.53
C GLU A 153 -8.34 -26.70 5.96
N GLY A 154 -9.65 -26.79 6.12
CA GLY A 154 -10.32 -26.82 7.40
C GLY A 154 -11.07 -25.53 7.75
N TRP A 155 -11.59 -25.49 8.98
CA TRP A 155 -12.44 -24.38 9.45
C TRP A 155 -11.71 -23.03 9.51
N VAL A 156 -10.40 -23.03 9.76
CA VAL A 156 -9.56 -21.84 9.80
C VAL A 156 -9.49 -21.22 8.42
N GLY A 157 -9.20 -22.01 7.39
CA GLY A 157 -9.16 -21.53 6.00
C GLY A 157 -10.52 -21.01 5.54
N THR A 158 -11.59 -21.74 5.80
CA THR A 158 -12.96 -21.29 5.46
C THR A 158 -13.29 -19.94 6.10
N THR A 159 -12.97 -19.78 7.39
CA THR A 159 -13.22 -18.52 8.10
C THR A 159 -12.35 -17.38 7.53
N ALA A 160 -11.07 -17.65 7.30
CA ALA A 160 -10.14 -16.70 6.74
C ALA A 160 -10.56 -16.24 5.32
N GLN A 161 -11.08 -17.17 4.51
CA GLN A 161 -11.59 -16.87 3.17
C GLN A 161 -12.81 -15.94 3.21
N VAL A 162 -13.78 -16.20 4.12
CA VAL A 162 -14.96 -15.36 4.28
C VAL A 162 -14.58 -13.93 4.68
N PHE A 163 -13.74 -13.78 5.71
CA PHE A 163 -13.28 -12.47 6.14
C PHE A 163 -12.37 -11.80 5.09
N GLY A 164 -11.49 -12.57 4.45
CA GLY A 164 -10.62 -12.08 3.37
C GLY A 164 -11.41 -11.47 2.23
N TRP A 165 -12.44 -12.16 1.75
CA TRP A 165 -13.34 -11.62 0.72
C TRP A 165 -14.16 -10.43 1.20
N ALA A 166 -14.66 -10.45 2.43
CA ALA A 166 -15.36 -9.31 3.01
C ALA A 166 -14.46 -8.06 3.01
N PHE A 167 -13.24 -8.17 3.49
CA PHE A 167 -12.26 -7.08 3.48
C PHE A 167 -11.85 -6.66 2.05
N ALA A 168 -11.70 -7.61 1.12
CA ALA A 168 -11.36 -7.31 -0.27
C ALA A 168 -12.46 -6.49 -0.97
N ILE A 169 -13.72 -6.89 -0.80
CA ILE A 169 -14.87 -6.21 -1.41
C ILE A 169 -15.05 -4.83 -0.79
N TRP A 170 -15.10 -4.72 0.53
CA TRP A 170 -15.24 -3.44 1.23
C TRP A 170 -14.03 -2.52 0.98
N GLY A 171 -12.82 -3.08 1.03
CA GLY A 171 -11.61 -2.34 0.72
C GLY A 171 -11.62 -1.77 -0.69
N THR A 172 -12.00 -2.56 -1.68
CA THR A 172 -12.11 -2.13 -3.08
C THR A 172 -13.20 -1.05 -3.26
N ALA A 173 -14.37 -1.23 -2.64
CA ALA A 173 -15.45 -0.25 -2.70
C ALA A 173 -15.04 1.10 -2.09
N LEU A 174 -14.44 1.08 -0.88
CA LEU A 174 -13.93 2.29 -0.22
C LEU A 174 -12.79 2.93 -1.02
N TYR A 175 -11.95 2.12 -1.66
CA TYR A 175 -10.81 2.58 -2.44
C TYR A 175 -11.26 3.38 -3.66
N TRP A 176 -12.29 2.90 -4.37
CA TRP A 176 -12.92 3.63 -5.48
C TRP A 176 -13.72 4.82 -5.02
N TYR A 177 -14.46 4.70 -3.93
CA TYR A 177 -15.21 5.82 -3.37
C TYR A 177 -14.28 6.98 -2.99
N ALA A 178 -13.17 6.69 -2.31
CA ALA A 178 -12.15 7.69 -2.02
C ALA A 178 -11.54 8.32 -3.29
N ALA A 179 -11.33 7.53 -4.36
CA ALA A 179 -10.87 8.03 -5.64
C ALA A 179 -11.87 8.98 -6.30
N LEU A 180 -13.17 8.64 -6.28
CA LEU A 180 -14.23 9.49 -6.81
C LEU A 180 -14.31 10.83 -6.07
N LEU A 181 -14.23 10.81 -4.74
CA LEU A 181 -14.19 12.05 -3.94
C LEU A 181 -12.97 12.90 -4.29
N TYR A 182 -11.80 12.27 -4.46
CA TYR A 182 -10.59 12.96 -4.86
C TYR A 182 -10.72 13.60 -6.25
N LEU A 183 -11.30 12.87 -7.22
CA LEU A 183 -11.57 13.37 -8.56
C LEU A 183 -12.54 14.55 -8.56
N GLU A 184 -13.60 14.47 -7.75
CA GLU A 184 -14.57 15.56 -7.62
C GLU A 184 -13.93 16.81 -7.01
N GLN A 185 -13.15 16.63 -5.93
CA GLN A 185 -12.42 17.71 -5.30
C GLN A 185 -11.41 18.35 -6.28
N ALA A 186 -10.66 17.54 -7.02
CA ALA A 186 -9.72 18.02 -8.03
C ALA A 186 -10.45 18.82 -9.13
N ARG A 187 -11.60 18.33 -9.62
CA ARG A 187 -12.42 19.04 -10.62
C ARG A 187 -12.94 20.38 -10.09
N ARG A 188 -13.41 20.44 -8.86
CA ARG A 188 -13.90 21.70 -8.23
C ARG A 188 -12.77 22.73 -8.15
N VAL A 189 -11.60 22.34 -7.69
CA VAL A 189 -10.43 23.23 -7.57
C VAL A 189 -9.96 23.69 -8.96
N ILE A 190 -9.89 22.78 -9.93
CA ILE A 190 -9.50 23.13 -11.32
C ILE A 190 -10.49 24.14 -11.95
N ARG A 191 -11.79 24.04 -11.64
CA ARG A 191 -12.81 24.98 -12.17
C ARG A 191 -12.81 26.32 -11.45
N ALA A 192 -12.37 26.38 -10.18
CA ALA A 192 -12.37 27.58 -9.37
C ALA A 192 -11.13 28.48 -9.65
N LEU A 193 -10.08 27.94 -10.24
CA LEU A 193 -8.87 28.70 -10.61
C LEU A 193 -8.98 29.14 -12.07
N PRO A 194 -9.08 30.47 -12.34
CA PRO A 194 -9.00 30.98 -13.70
C PRO A 194 -7.62 30.64 -14.31
N THR A 195 -7.63 30.42 -15.62
CA THR A 195 -6.41 30.20 -16.44
C THR A 195 -5.50 31.40 -16.43
#